data_4784fb77a07adab6b508877cd8eed256
#
_entry.id   4784fb77a07adab6b508877cd8eed256
#
_cell.length_a   1.000
_cell.length_b   1.000
_cell.length_c   1.000
_cell.angle_alpha   90.00
_cell.angle_beta   90.00
_cell.angle_gamma   90.00
#
_symmetry.space_group_name_H-M   'P 1'
#
loop_
_entity.id
_entity.type
_entity.pdbx_description
1 polymer ?
#
loop_
_entity_poly.entity_id
_entity_poly.type
_entity_poly.pdbx_seq_one_letter_code
_entity_poly.pdbx_strand_id
1 'polypeptide(L)'
;MIGGLFNPWVAGILYAAILSAIMSTISAQLLVASNTLTEDFYKYIVKREKSHKELIWVGRICIILIFIVATILAMNPNSQVLSLVSYAWAGFGAVFSPVILFILYKKNLHWKNILISMLIATVTVIFWNQSGLGKTVYEIVPGFIINSLTLYILEKFSKKNSSN
;
A
#
# COMPACT_ATOMS: atom_id res chain seq x y z
N MET A 1 28.16 -6.75 3.42
CA MET A 1 28.84 -5.44 3.28
C MET A 1 29.18 -4.80 4.62
N ILE A 2 28.27 -4.71 5.60
CA ILE A 2 28.53 -4.05 6.91
C ILE A 2 29.70 -4.70 7.65
N GLY A 3 29.77 -6.04 7.72
CA GLY A 3 30.85 -6.75 8.44
C GLY A 3 32.24 -6.67 7.84
N GLY A 4 32.40 -6.16 6.61
CA GLY A 4 33.71 -5.94 5.98
C GLY A 4 34.23 -4.50 6.06
N LEU A 5 33.32 -3.55 6.40
CA LEU A 5 33.66 -2.12 6.43
C LEU A 5 33.81 -1.56 7.84
N PHE A 6 33.21 -2.22 8.84
CA PHE A 6 33.16 -1.73 10.22
C PHE A 6 33.76 -2.72 11.22
N ASN A 7 34.28 -2.19 12.32
CA ASN A 7 34.69 -2.99 13.47
C ASN A 7 33.50 -3.85 13.95
N PRO A 8 33.71 -5.10 14.40
CA PRO A 8 32.64 -6.03 14.86
C PRO A 8 31.63 -5.42 15.85
N TRP A 9 32.06 -4.57 16.75
CA TRP A 9 31.17 -3.87 17.70
C TRP A 9 30.22 -2.89 17.01
N VAL A 10 30.73 -2.09 16.07
CA VAL A 10 29.93 -1.15 15.28
C VAL A 10 28.99 -1.91 14.36
N ALA A 11 29.47 -2.96 13.71
CA ALA A 11 28.64 -3.83 12.88
C ALA A 11 27.48 -4.45 13.67
N GLY A 12 27.71 -4.88 14.92
CA GLY A 12 26.66 -5.39 15.81
C GLY A 12 25.56 -4.36 16.10
N ILE A 13 25.94 -3.12 16.41
CA ILE A 13 24.99 -2.01 16.64
C ILE A 13 24.17 -1.72 15.38
N LEU A 14 24.81 -1.68 14.21
CA LEU A 14 24.13 -1.43 12.93
C LEU A 14 23.14 -2.56 12.59
N TYR A 15 23.51 -3.82 12.81
CA TYR A 15 22.60 -4.95 12.61
C TYR A 15 21.41 -4.89 13.60
N ALA A 16 21.65 -4.55 14.84
CA ALA A 16 20.58 -4.39 15.83
C ALA A 16 19.61 -3.27 15.44
N ALA A 17 20.12 -2.15 14.94
CA ALA A 17 19.30 -1.04 14.46
C ALA A 17 18.43 -1.45 13.24
N ILE A 18 19.03 -2.16 12.27
CA ILE A 18 18.28 -2.67 11.10
C ILE A 18 17.19 -3.64 11.53
N LEU A 19 17.52 -4.61 12.40
CA LEU A 19 16.55 -5.58 12.89
C LEU A 19 15.42 -4.90 13.66
N SER A 20 15.73 -3.90 14.48
CA SER A 20 14.71 -3.13 15.21
C SER A 20 13.76 -2.40 14.25
N ALA A 21 14.28 -1.76 13.20
CA ALA A 21 13.47 -1.10 12.18
C ALA A 21 12.55 -2.10 11.44
N ILE A 22 13.09 -3.25 11.05
CA ILE A 22 12.32 -4.32 10.39
C ILE A 22 11.21 -4.83 11.31
N MET A 23 11.52 -5.14 12.57
CA MET A 23 10.53 -5.62 13.54
C MET A 23 9.41 -4.62 13.78
N SER A 24 9.74 -3.34 13.89
CA SER A 24 8.75 -2.25 14.03
C SER A 24 7.79 -2.22 12.84
N THR A 25 8.32 -2.27 11.62
CA THR A 25 7.52 -2.24 10.39
C THR A 25 6.64 -3.48 10.25
N ILE A 26 7.19 -4.67 10.48
CA ILE A 26 6.43 -5.93 10.40
C ILE A 26 5.29 -5.92 11.42
N SER A 27 5.55 -5.50 12.65
CA SER A 27 4.53 -5.46 13.70
C SER A 27 3.36 -4.54 13.32
N ALA A 28 3.66 -3.35 12.79
CA ALA A 28 2.64 -2.42 12.33
C ALA A 28 1.83 -2.99 11.15
N GLN A 29 2.48 -3.58 10.17
CA GLN A 29 1.80 -4.15 9.00
C GLN A 29 0.94 -5.36 9.34
N LEU A 30 1.43 -6.26 10.22
CA LEU A 30 0.66 -7.41 10.70
C LEU A 30 -0.60 -6.96 11.45
N LEU A 31 -0.47 -5.92 12.29
CA LEU A 31 -1.61 -5.38 13.03
C LEU A 31 -2.66 -4.79 12.09
N VAL A 32 -2.25 -3.97 11.13
CA VAL A 32 -3.16 -3.38 10.14
C VAL A 32 -3.84 -4.46 9.30
N ALA A 33 -3.08 -5.41 8.75
CA ALA A 33 -3.63 -6.49 7.94
C ALA A 33 -4.59 -7.39 8.73
N SER A 34 -4.26 -7.70 9.99
CA SER A 34 -5.13 -8.47 10.88
C SER A 34 -6.43 -7.73 11.21
N ASN A 35 -6.34 -6.42 11.47
CA ASN A 35 -7.53 -5.60 11.74
C ASN A 35 -8.44 -5.54 10.51
N THR A 36 -7.89 -5.33 9.31
CA THR A 36 -8.66 -5.35 8.07
C THR A 36 -9.36 -6.69 7.87
N LEU A 37 -8.67 -7.82 8.05
CA LEU A 37 -9.29 -9.14 7.95
C LEU A 37 -10.38 -9.36 9.01
N THR A 38 -10.16 -8.88 10.22
CA THR A 38 -11.11 -9.09 11.33
C THR A 38 -12.31 -8.14 11.25
N GLU A 39 -12.06 -6.85 11.04
CA GLU A 39 -13.10 -5.83 11.07
C GLU A 39 -13.87 -5.78 9.76
N ASP A 40 -13.18 -5.82 8.62
CA ASP A 40 -13.81 -5.62 7.33
C ASP A 40 -14.36 -6.93 6.75
N PHE A 41 -13.56 -8.02 6.79
CA PHE A 41 -14.00 -9.29 6.23
C PHE A 41 -14.81 -10.14 7.20
N TYR A 42 -14.29 -10.41 8.39
CA TYR A 42 -14.96 -11.32 9.31
C TYR A 42 -16.31 -10.77 9.81
N LYS A 43 -16.38 -9.49 10.18
CA LYS A 43 -17.66 -8.87 10.57
C LYS A 43 -18.65 -8.84 9.42
N TYR A 44 -18.20 -8.56 8.19
CA TYR A 44 -19.06 -8.51 7.03
C TYR A 44 -19.65 -9.88 6.66
N ILE A 45 -18.84 -10.94 6.71
CA ILE A 45 -19.27 -12.31 6.36
C ILE A 45 -20.19 -12.90 7.42
N VAL A 46 -19.86 -12.74 8.68
CA VAL A 46 -20.59 -13.39 9.79
C VAL A 46 -21.67 -12.48 10.38
N LYS A 47 -22.37 -11.69 9.73
CA LYS A 47 -23.56 -10.83 10.04
C LYS A 47 -24.22 -10.93 11.45
N ARG A 48 -23.47 -11.35 12.49
CA ARG A 48 -23.93 -11.56 13.87
C ARG A 48 -23.21 -10.59 14.80
N GLU A 49 -23.90 -10.10 15.84
CA GLU A 49 -23.25 -9.36 16.92
C GLU A 49 -22.19 -10.22 17.61
N LYS A 50 -21.00 -9.66 17.78
CA LYS A 50 -19.80 -10.38 18.19
C LYS A 50 -19.33 -9.94 19.55
N SER A 51 -18.90 -10.91 20.36
CA SER A 51 -18.20 -10.62 21.60
C SER A 51 -16.82 -10.02 21.28
N HIS A 52 -16.42 -9.02 22.07
CA HIS A 52 -15.09 -8.41 21.96
C HIS A 52 -13.96 -9.46 22.07
N LYS A 53 -14.17 -10.49 22.89
CA LYS A 53 -13.23 -11.62 23.03
C LYS A 53 -13.08 -12.43 21.74
N GLU A 54 -14.18 -12.65 21.00
CA GLU A 54 -14.18 -13.38 19.74
C GLU A 54 -13.35 -12.64 18.67
N LEU A 55 -13.53 -11.32 18.54
CA LEU A 55 -12.76 -10.51 17.61
C LEU A 55 -11.25 -10.51 17.89
N ILE A 56 -10.86 -10.48 19.18
CA ILE A 56 -9.45 -10.57 19.56
C ILE A 56 -8.86 -11.94 19.17
N TRP A 57 -9.59 -13.04 19.38
CA TRP A 57 -9.12 -14.37 19.00
C TRP A 57 -9.00 -14.52 17.49
N VAL A 58 -9.99 -14.04 16.73
CA VAL A 58 -9.93 -14.04 15.26
C VAL A 58 -8.73 -13.21 14.77
N GLY A 59 -8.51 -12.02 15.34
CA GLY A 59 -7.35 -11.20 15.00
C GLY A 59 -6.02 -11.91 15.23
N ARG A 60 -5.87 -12.62 16.35
CA ARG A 60 -4.66 -13.41 16.63
C ARG A 60 -4.45 -14.55 15.63
N ILE A 61 -5.51 -15.25 15.25
CA ILE A 61 -5.44 -16.29 14.23
C ILE A 61 -5.05 -15.69 12.89
N CYS A 62 -5.62 -14.56 12.50
CA CYS A 62 -5.25 -13.84 11.28
C CYS A 62 -3.77 -13.45 11.27
N ILE A 63 -3.22 -12.93 12.38
CA ILE A 63 -1.79 -12.61 12.48
C ILE A 63 -0.93 -13.85 12.21
N ILE A 64 -1.26 -14.98 12.86
CA ILE A 64 -0.50 -16.22 12.70
C ILE A 64 -0.57 -16.72 11.26
N LEU A 65 -1.73 -16.69 10.63
CA LEU A 65 -1.90 -17.11 9.23
C LEU A 65 -1.10 -16.23 8.28
N ILE A 66 -1.18 -14.91 8.44
CA ILE A 66 -0.41 -13.96 7.61
C ILE A 66 1.08 -14.21 7.78
N PHE A 67 1.54 -14.40 9.02
CA PHE A 67 2.94 -14.67 9.33
C PHE A 67 3.44 -15.96 8.68
N ILE A 68 2.64 -17.04 8.74
CA ILE A 68 2.99 -18.33 8.11
C ILE A 68 3.11 -18.16 6.59
N VAL A 69 2.12 -17.52 5.95
CA VAL A 69 2.13 -17.29 4.50
C VAL A 69 3.34 -16.43 4.11
N ALA A 70 3.60 -15.35 4.82
CA ALA A 70 4.75 -14.48 4.56
C ALA A 70 6.08 -15.23 4.72
N THR A 71 6.20 -16.09 5.74
CA THR A 71 7.40 -16.90 5.95
C THR A 71 7.61 -17.91 4.82
N ILE A 72 6.55 -18.61 4.39
CA ILE A 72 6.64 -19.54 3.25
C ILE A 72 7.08 -18.82 1.98
N LEU A 73 6.53 -17.65 1.69
CA LEU A 73 6.94 -16.83 0.56
C LEU A 73 8.40 -16.36 0.66
N ALA A 74 8.85 -16.01 1.85
CA ALA A 74 10.22 -15.55 2.10
C ALA A 74 11.26 -16.67 2.00
N MET A 75 10.88 -17.92 2.17
CA MET A 75 11.78 -19.08 2.06
C MET A 75 12.21 -19.39 0.62
N ASN A 76 11.53 -18.84 -0.38
CA ASN A 76 11.92 -19.02 -1.76
C ASN A 76 13.05 -18.04 -2.14
N PRO A 77 14.30 -18.52 -2.36
CA PRO A 77 15.45 -17.65 -2.65
C PRO A 77 15.33 -16.90 -4.00
N ASN A 78 14.49 -17.41 -4.91
CA ASN A 78 14.21 -16.79 -6.20
C ASN A 78 12.96 -15.89 -6.14
N SER A 79 12.37 -15.71 -4.98
CA SER A 79 11.19 -14.86 -4.83
C SER A 79 11.54 -13.41 -5.13
N GLN A 80 10.88 -12.83 -6.10
CA GLN A 80 10.97 -11.39 -6.39
C GLN A 80 10.10 -10.58 -5.40
N VAL A 81 10.17 -10.95 -4.10
CA VAL A 81 9.35 -10.31 -3.04
C VAL A 81 9.59 -8.80 -3.02
N LEU A 82 10.85 -8.37 -3.14
CA LEU A 82 11.18 -6.95 -3.20
C LEU A 82 10.52 -6.24 -4.39
N SER A 83 10.53 -6.89 -5.56
CA SER A 83 9.89 -6.37 -6.77
C SER A 83 8.36 -6.27 -6.60
N LEU A 84 7.73 -7.30 -6.03
CA LEU A 84 6.29 -7.31 -5.76
C LEU A 84 5.89 -6.22 -4.76
N VAL A 85 6.67 -6.08 -3.68
CA VAL A 85 6.44 -5.04 -2.66
C VAL A 85 6.62 -3.66 -3.28
N SER A 86 7.69 -3.44 -4.04
CA SER A 86 7.95 -2.18 -4.72
C SER A 86 6.82 -1.80 -5.67
N TYR A 87 6.33 -2.76 -6.46
CA TYR A 87 5.20 -2.57 -7.37
C TYR A 87 3.88 -2.25 -6.63
N ALA A 88 3.60 -2.95 -5.53
CA ALA A 88 2.43 -2.65 -4.70
C ALA A 88 2.49 -1.23 -4.11
N TRP A 89 3.65 -0.80 -3.62
CA TRP A 89 3.85 0.56 -3.11
C TRP A 89 3.71 1.62 -4.18
N ALA A 90 4.22 1.36 -5.40
CA ALA A 90 4.01 2.23 -6.53
C ALA A 90 2.52 2.39 -6.85
N GLY A 91 1.77 1.30 -6.87
CA GLY A 91 0.33 1.30 -7.08
C GLY A 91 -0.40 2.14 -6.02
N PHE A 92 -0.16 1.86 -4.74
CA PHE A 92 -0.77 2.63 -3.65
C PHE A 92 -0.41 4.12 -3.70
N GLY A 93 0.87 4.45 -3.87
CA GLY A 93 1.34 5.82 -3.95
C GLY A 93 0.75 6.58 -5.14
N ALA A 94 0.73 5.99 -6.32
CA ALA A 94 0.20 6.61 -7.53
C ALA A 94 -1.32 6.80 -7.48
N VAL A 95 -2.05 5.86 -6.89
CA VAL A 95 -3.52 5.86 -6.88
C VAL A 95 -4.07 6.74 -5.77
N PHE A 96 -3.58 6.61 -4.55
CA PHE A 96 -4.17 7.28 -3.38
C PHE A 96 -3.58 8.64 -3.08
N SER A 97 -2.27 8.87 -3.30
CA SER A 97 -1.63 10.13 -2.89
C SER A 97 -2.22 11.36 -3.58
N PRO A 98 -2.47 11.41 -4.90
CA PRO A 98 -3.11 12.55 -5.53
C PRO A 98 -4.51 12.82 -4.98
N VAL A 99 -5.29 11.77 -4.75
CA VAL A 99 -6.66 11.88 -4.22
C VAL A 99 -6.63 12.52 -2.82
N ILE A 100 -5.74 12.05 -1.94
CA ILE A 100 -5.59 12.61 -0.59
C ILE A 100 -5.19 14.09 -0.67
N LEU A 101 -4.21 14.43 -1.52
CA LEU A 101 -3.80 15.83 -1.70
C LEU A 101 -4.96 16.70 -2.17
N PHE A 102 -5.73 16.23 -3.17
CA PHE A 102 -6.87 16.99 -3.66
C PHE A 102 -7.97 17.15 -2.61
N ILE A 103 -8.25 16.14 -1.80
CA ILE A 103 -9.22 16.23 -0.69
C ILE A 103 -8.78 17.28 0.35
N LEU A 104 -7.49 17.34 0.66
CA LEU A 104 -6.95 18.31 1.62
C LEU A 104 -7.07 19.76 1.11
N TYR A 105 -6.83 19.99 -0.17
CA TYR A 105 -6.87 21.33 -0.77
C TYR A 105 -8.26 21.74 -1.27
N LYS A 106 -9.12 20.79 -1.59
CA LYS A 106 -10.41 21.03 -2.24
C LYS A 106 -11.53 20.25 -1.57
N LYS A 107 -12.33 20.92 -0.76
CA LYS A 107 -13.35 20.30 0.10
C LYS A 107 -14.50 19.56 -0.61
N ASN A 108 -14.75 19.83 -1.91
CA ASN A 108 -15.88 19.27 -2.65
C ASN A 108 -15.40 18.54 -3.90
N LEU A 109 -14.99 17.30 -3.76
CA LEU A 109 -14.69 16.40 -4.87
C LEU A 109 -15.87 15.49 -5.16
N HIS A 110 -16.21 15.31 -6.43
CA HIS A 110 -17.25 14.37 -6.83
C HIS A 110 -16.70 12.94 -6.79
N TRP A 111 -17.34 12.04 -6.06
CA TRP A 111 -16.88 10.67 -5.85
C TRP A 111 -16.62 9.90 -7.17
N LYS A 112 -17.43 10.16 -8.24
CA LYS A 112 -17.24 9.56 -9.57
C LYS A 112 -15.91 9.97 -10.19
N ASN A 113 -15.50 11.23 -10.03
CA ASN A 113 -14.24 11.75 -10.58
C ASN A 113 -13.05 11.10 -9.87
N ILE A 114 -13.17 10.89 -8.55
CA ILE A 114 -12.16 10.17 -7.75
C ILE A 114 -12.02 8.74 -8.28
N LEU A 115 -13.11 8.00 -8.43
CA LEU A 115 -13.06 6.61 -8.92
C LEU A 115 -12.45 6.51 -10.32
N ILE A 116 -12.84 7.39 -11.24
CA ILE A 116 -12.31 7.39 -12.61
C ILE A 116 -10.81 7.67 -12.59
N SER A 117 -10.35 8.67 -11.83
CA SER A 117 -8.94 9.01 -11.76
C SER A 117 -8.10 7.88 -11.15
N MET A 118 -8.60 7.21 -10.11
CA MET A 118 -7.96 6.05 -9.50
C MET A 118 -7.85 4.86 -10.48
N LEU A 119 -8.90 4.59 -11.25
CA LEU A 119 -8.89 3.53 -12.27
C LEU A 119 -7.87 3.83 -13.38
N ILE A 120 -7.83 5.06 -13.88
CA ILE A 120 -6.85 5.48 -14.89
C ILE A 120 -5.42 5.36 -14.35
N ALA A 121 -5.18 5.79 -13.11
CA ALA A 121 -3.88 5.66 -12.46
C ALA A 121 -3.45 4.19 -12.33
N THR A 122 -4.36 3.31 -11.93
CA THR A 122 -4.10 1.87 -11.81
C THR A 122 -3.71 1.27 -13.16
N VAL A 123 -4.47 1.56 -14.20
CA VAL A 123 -4.15 1.11 -15.57
C VAL A 123 -2.79 1.65 -16.02
N THR A 124 -2.49 2.91 -15.71
CA THR A 124 -1.19 3.52 -16.04
C THR A 124 -0.03 2.80 -15.38
N VAL A 125 -0.13 2.50 -14.08
CA VAL A 125 0.92 1.79 -13.33
C VAL A 125 1.14 0.38 -13.91
N ILE A 126 0.05 -0.34 -14.20
CA ILE A 126 0.12 -1.69 -14.81
C ILE A 126 0.79 -1.63 -16.18
N PHE A 127 0.35 -0.72 -17.04
CA PHE A 127 0.89 -0.56 -18.39
C PHE A 127 2.38 -0.17 -18.36
N TRP A 128 2.75 0.77 -17.49
CA TRP A 128 4.14 1.22 -17.34
C TRP A 128 5.07 0.10 -16.91
N ASN A 129 4.64 -0.71 -15.95
CA ASN A 129 5.40 -1.87 -15.50
C ASN A 129 5.57 -2.92 -16.61
N GLN A 130 4.49 -3.26 -17.33
CA GLN A 130 4.53 -4.25 -18.42
C GLN A 130 5.35 -3.76 -19.64
N SER A 131 5.37 -2.47 -19.90
CA SER A 131 6.17 -1.87 -20.99
C SER A 131 7.67 -1.89 -20.72
N GLY A 132 8.11 -2.31 -19.52
CA GLY A 132 9.52 -2.31 -19.14
C GLY A 132 10.11 -0.93 -18.86
N LEU A 133 9.30 0.14 -18.99
CA LEU A 133 9.70 1.52 -18.70
C LEU A 133 9.98 1.76 -17.20
N GLY A 134 9.49 0.88 -16.34
CA GLY A 134 9.77 0.88 -14.90
C GLY A 134 11.25 0.76 -14.54
N LYS A 135 12.07 0.27 -15.47
CA LYS A 135 13.54 0.25 -15.31
C LYS A 135 14.19 1.63 -15.40
N THR A 136 13.55 2.57 -16.09
CA THR A 136 14.07 3.93 -16.31
C THR A 136 13.45 4.93 -15.36
N VAL A 137 12.13 4.84 -15.18
CA VAL A 137 11.36 5.71 -14.27
C VAL A 137 10.42 4.85 -13.46
N TYR A 138 10.51 4.98 -12.14
CA TYR A 138 9.67 4.22 -11.22
C TYR A 138 8.18 4.53 -11.42
N GLU A 139 7.34 3.51 -11.46
CA GLU A 139 5.93 3.55 -11.89
C GLU A 139 5.07 4.54 -11.09
N ILE A 140 5.48 4.87 -9.88
CA ILE A 140 4.78 5.83 -9.03
C ILE A 140 4.71 7.22 -9.67
N VAL A 141 5.78 7.62 -10.39
CA VAL A 141 5.89 8.98 -10.97
C VAL A 141 4.86 9.20 -12.07
N PRO A 142 4.82 8.40 -13.15
CA PRO A 142 3.81 8.57 -14.21
C PRO A 142 2.39 8.35 -13.68
N GLY A 143 2.17 7.37 -12.81
CA GLY A 143 0.87 7.12 -12.21
C GLY A 143 0.36 8.30 -11.38
N PHE A 144 1.21 8.90 -10.55
CA PHE A 144 0.88 10.08 -9.76
C PHE A 144 0.53 11.30 -10.63
N ILE A 145 1.34 11.56 -11.68
CA ILE A 145 1.13 12.69 -12.58
C ILE A 145 -0.19 12.54 -13.35
N ILE A 146 -0.43 11.37 -13.94
CA ILE A 146 -1.64 11.10 -14.72
C ILE A 146 -2.88 11.15 -13.83
N ASN A 147 -2.83 10.58 -12.62
CA ASN A 147 -3.93 10.67 -11.66
C ASN A 147 -4.25 12.12 -11.30
N SER A 148 -3.23 12.92 -10.97
CA SER A 148 -3.39 14.33 -10.61
C SER A 148 -3.99 15.14 -11.74
N LEU A 149 -3.51 14.95 -12.97
CA LEU A 149 -4.02 15.62 -14.16
C LEU A 149 -5.47 15.22 -14.47
N THR A 150 -5.77 13.93 -14.42
CA THR A 150 -7.12 13.41 -14.64
C THR A 150 -8.10 13.98 -13.65
N LEU A 151 -7.74 13.95 -12.36
CA LEU A 151 -8.59 14.47 -11.30
C LEU A 151 -8.81 15.99 -11.46
N TYR A 152 -7.79 16.74 -11.79
CA TYR A 152 -7.89 18.18 -12.04
C TYR A 152 -8.82 18.49 -13.21
N ILE A 153 -8.68 17.77 -14.32
CA ILE A 153 -9.49 17.95 -15.54
C ILE A 153 -10.95 17.62 -15.25
N LEU A 154 -11.23 16.45 -14.67
CA LEU A 154 -12.60 16.01 -14.36
C LEU A 154 -13.31 16.98 -13.43
N GLU A 155 -12.63 17.50 -12.43
CA GLU A 155 -13.19 18.45 -11.48
C GLU A 155 -13.47 19.82 -12.14
N LYS A 156 -12.63 20.25 -13.08
CA LYS A 156 -12.85 21.48 -13.84
C LYS A 156 -14.10 21.37 -14.72
N PHE A 157 -14.29 20.23 -15.39
CA PHE A 157 -15.48 19.98 -16.21
C PHE A 157 -16.75 19.81 -15.36
N SER A 158 -16.69 19.14 -14.24
CA SER A 158 -17.81 18.96 -13.34
C SER A 158 -18.35 20.29 -12.79
N LYS A 159 -17.46 21.24 -12.44
CA LYS A 159 -17.89 22.59 -12.02
C LYS A 159 -18.58 23.37 -13.12
N LYS A 160 -18.16 23.22 -14.38
CA LYS A 160 -18.76 23.93 -15.51
C LYS A 160 -20.20 23.47 -15.77
N ASN A 161 -20.49 22.17 -15.58
CA ASN A 161 -21.84 21.62 -15.76
C ASN A 161 -22.79 21.90 -14.60
N SER A 162 -22.31 22.30 -13.45
CA SER A 162 -23.14 22.64 -12.27
C SER A 162 -23.48 24.14 -12.20
N SER A 163 -22.92 24.96 -13.09
CA SER A 163 -23.18 26.41 -13.16
C SER A 163 -24.05 26.83 -14.34
N ASN A 164 -24.51 25.89 -15.17
CA ASN A 164 -25.58 26.03 -16.16
C ASN A 164 -26.84 25.30 -15.68
#